data_528427ecc818117c38c6a2e2282845d4
#
_entry.id   528427ecc818117c38c6a2e2282845d4
#
_cell.length_a   1.000
_cell.length_b   1.000
_cell.length_c   1.000
_cell.angle_alpha   90.00
_cell.angle_beta   90.00
_cell.angle_gamma   90.00
#
_symmetry.space_group_name_H-M   'P 1'
#
loop_
_entity.id
_entity.type
_entity.pdbx_description
1 polymer ?
#
loop_
_entity_poly.entity_id
_entity_poly.type
_entity_poly.pdbx_seq_one_letter_code
_entity_poly.pdbx_strand_id
1 'polypeptide(L)'
;SSARYNETIWDGGGNDTIRIDGNAASLIDLTPGSWSQLGLPLTYSERDLNTLAVTQARPDLTDARTVFIYDTVLIENGIGGGGNDQLIGNYAANRLSGGGGSDRLFGGAGDDTMDGGAGIDTVAYLNTRASYILTSNVGGLSISGIDGTDTFSGVERLQFADRKIALDLSPSEHAGQTLEFLGVVAPAAINNPAIVGAVLNLFDQGSSTRDVCQLAINIGLVGQIAGSTNSIDIARMAFLNVVGVPASTEMADLLVSFMDGRNA
;
A
#
# COMPACT_ATOMS: atom_id res chain seq x y z
N SER A 1 0.96 4.47 -32.35
CA SER A 1 0.01 4.87 -31.28
C SER A 1 -1.32 4.24 -31.61
N SER A 2 -1.76 3.26 -30.82
CA SER A 2 -3.13 2.72 -30.92
C SER A 2 -4.10 3.84 -30.56
N ALA A 3 -5.08 4.08 -31.41
CA ALA A 3 -6.19 4.97 -31.09
C ALA A 3 -6.90 4.40 -29.85
N ARG A 4 -7.08 5.23 -28.85
CA ARG A 4 -7.88 4.86 -27.65
C ARG A 4 -9.31 5.31 -27.91
N TYR A 5 -10.27 4.50 -27.50
CA TYR A 5 -11.70 4.79 -27.58
C TYR A 5 -12.41 4.14 -26.40
N ASN A 6 -13.59 4.61 -26.08
CA ASN A 6 -14.44 3.99 -25.07
C ASN A 6 -14.96 2.67 -25.59
N GLU A 7 -14.83 1.62 -24.80
CA GLU A 7 -15.32 0.29 -25.12
C GLU A 7 -16.44 -0.10 -24.15
N THR A 8 -17.37 -0.91 -24.63
CA THR A 8 -18.38 -1.58 -23.81
C THR A 8 -18.15 -3.07 -23.93
N ILE A 9 -17.98 -3.74 -22.79
CA ILE A 9 -17.80 -5.19 -22.75
C ILE A 9 -19.16 -5.86 -22.64
N TRP A 10 -19.39 -6.78 -23.57
CA TRP A 10 -20.47 -7.75 -23.55
C TRP A 10 -19.84 -9.12 -23.43
N ASP A 11 -20.27 -9.86 -22.44
CA ASP A 11 -19.81 -11.22 -22.22
C ASP A 11 -20.98 -12.19 -22.31
N GLY A 12 -20.76 -13.37 -22.90
CA GLY A 12 -21.70 -14.47 -23.01
C GLY A 12 -21.61 -15.49 -21.88
N GLY A 13 -20.81 -15.23 -20.88
CA GLY A 13 -20.49 -16.11 -19.75
C GLY A 13 -19.19 -16.89 -19.96
N GLY A 14 -18.50 -17.19 -18.88
CA GLY A 14 -17.19 -17.82 -18.90
C GLY A 14 -16.43 -17.47 -17.64
N ASN A 15 -15.12 -17.41 -17.75
CA ASN A 15 -14.22 -16.85 -16.74
C ASN A 15 -13.34 -15.82 -17.45
N ASP A 16 -13.67 -14.57 -17.26
CA ASP A 16 -13.19 -13.47 -18.08
C ASP A 16 -12.21 -12.57 -17.32
N THR A 17 -11.34 -11.88 -18.07
CA THR A 17 -10.24 -11.12 -17.48
C THR A 17 -10.11 -9.75 -18.12
N ILE A 18 -10.09 -8.69 -17.31
CA ILE A 18 -9.58 -7.38 -17.69
C ILE A 18 -8.13 -7.27 -17.23
N ARG A 19 -7.24 -6.97 -18.17
CA ARG A 19 -5.80 -6.83 -17.91
C ARG A 19 -5.26 -5.51 -18.44
N ILE A 20 -4.35 -4.92 -17.70
CA ILE A 20 -3.58 -3.73 -18.10
C ILE A 20 -2.11 -4.11 -18.27
N ASP A 21 -1.53 -3.66 -19.37
CA ASP A 21 -0.08 -3.75 -19.59
C ASP A 21 0.47 -2.33 -19.63
N GLY A 22 1.23 -1.93 -18.61
CA GLY A 22 1.83 -0.59 -18.55
C GLY A 22 2.09 -0.14 -17.11
N ASN A 23 2.67 1.06 -16.97
CA ASN A 23 3.08 1.62 -15.68
C ASN A 23 2.24 2.83 -15.26
N ALA A 24 1.15 3.13 -15.95
CA ALA A 24 0.25 4.18 -15.56
C ALA A 24 -0.75 3.66 -14.52
N ALA A 25 -1.00 4.45 -13.48
CA ALA A 25 -2.04 4.15 -12.50
C ALA A 25 -3.41 3.98 -13.19
N SER A 26 -4.14 2.97 -12.78
CA SER A 26 -5.40 2.57 -13.41
C SER A 26 -6.47 2.26 -12.37
N LEU A 27 -7.73 2.34 -12.79
CA LEU A 27 -8.87 1.84 -12.04
C LEU A 27 -9.49 0.70 -12.85
N ILE A 28 -9.49 -0.51 -12.32
CA ILE A 28 -10.27 -1.64 -12.82
C ILE A 28 -11.45 -1.83 -11.87
N ASP A 29 -12.65 -1.57 -12.34
CA ASP A 29 -13.89 -1.81 -11.61
C ASP A 29 -14.69 -2.89 -12.32
N LEU A 30 -14.73 -4.09 -11.73
CA LEU A 30 -15.39 -5.26 -12.28
C LEU A 30 -16.90 -5.30 -11.94
N THR A 31 -17.41 -4.31 -11.21
CA THR A 31 -18.81 -4.25 -10.85
C THR A 31 -19.68 -4.06 -12.11
N PRO A 32 -20.70 -4.90 -12.36
CA PRO A 32 -21.64 -4.69 -13.46
C PRO A 32 -22.26 -3.29 -13.43
N GLY A 33 -22.30 -2.61 -14.57
CA GLY A 33 -22.77 -1.24 -14.70
C GLY A 33 -21.71 -0.17 -14.40
N SER A 34 -20.46 -0.56 -14.12
CA SER A 34 -19.39 0.36 -13.77
C SER A 34 -18.44 0.71 -14.93
N TRP A 35 -17.68 1.78 -14.73
CA TRP A 35 -16.65 2.26 -15.64
C TRP A 35 -15.26 2.05 -15.05
N SER A 36 -14.37 1.50 -15.85
CA SER A 36 -12.94 1.40 -15.57
C SER A 36 -12.15 2.49 -16.29
N GLN A 37 -11.02 2.91 -15.68
CA GLN A 37 -10.00 3.74 -16.32
C GLN A 37 -8.76 2.90 -16.54
N LEU A 38 -8.54 2.45 -17.76
CA LEU A 38 -7.39 1.60 -18.11
C LEU A 38 -6.23 2.46 -18.64
N GLY A 39 -5.37 2.91 -17.73
CA GLY A 39 -4.25 3.79 -18.02
C GLY A 39 -4.59 5.27 -18.09
N LEU A 40 -3.95 6.01 -18.98
CA LEU A 40 -4.15 7.47 -19.09
C LEU A 40 -5.56 7.82 -19.63
N PRO A 41 -6.16 8.91 -19.15
CA PRO A 41 -7.41 9.41 -19.67
C PRO A 41 -7.38 9.64 -21.19
N LEU A 42 -8.52 9.48 -21.83
CA LEU A 42 -8.69 9.80 -23.24
C LEU A 42 -8.65 11.30 -23.45
N THR A 43 -7.96 11.73 -24.50
CA THR A 43 -8.00 13.11 -24.99
C THR A 43 -8.68 13.14 -26.35
N TYR A 44 -9.61 14.06 -26.51
CA TYR A 44 -10.35 14.21 -27.77
C TYR A 44 -9.64 15.16 -28.73
N SER A 45 -9.82 14.89 -30.03
CA SER A 45 -9.35 15.78 -31.09
C SER A 45 -10.40 15.83 -32.20
N GLU A 46 -10.62 17.01 -32.73
CA GLU A 46 -11.46 17.20 -33.92
C GLU A 46 -10.66 16.78 -35.16
N ARG A 47 -11.35 16.13 -36.08
CA ARG A 47 -10.77 15.71 -37.37
C ARG A 47 -11.61 16.23 -38.52
N ASP A 48 -10.94 16.64 -39.58
CA ASP A 48 -11.59 16.85 -40.89
C ASP A 48 -12.07 15.49 -41.42
N LEU A 49 -13.37 15.40 -41.72
CA LEU A 49 -13.99 14.13 -42.17
C LEU A 49 -13.57 13.71 -43.58
N ASN A 50 -13.04 14.61 -44.39
CA ASN A 50 -12.60 14.31 -45.77
C ASN A 50 -11.13 13.89 -45.80
N THR A 51 -10.28 14.55 -45.01
CA THR A 51 -8.82 14.33 -45.04
C THR A 51 -8.33 13.47 -43.88
N LEU A 52 -9.17 13.24 -42.86
CA LEU A 52 -8.85 12.58 -41.59
C LEU A 52 -7.73 13.28 -40.78
N ALA A 53 -7.34 14.47 -41.21
CA ALA A 53 -6.34 15.26 -40.50
C ALA A 53 -6.92 15.79 -39.19
N VAL A 54 -6.08 15.85 -38.15
CA VAL A 54 -6.45 16.50 -36.88
C VAL A 54 -6.49 18.00 -37.12
N THR A 55 -7.69 18.59 -37.02
CA THR A 55 -7.89 20.02 -37.21
C THR A 55 -7.72 20.80 -35.93
N GLN A 56 -8.10 20.20 -34.79
CA GLN A 56 -7.94 20.79 -33.48
C GLN A 56 -7.76 19.70 -32.42
N ALA A 57 -6.73 19.82 -31.60
CA ALA A 57 -6.62 19.03 -30.37
C ALA A 57 -7.49 19.68 -29.28
N ARG A 58 -8.27 18.88 -28.57
CA ARG A 58 -9.15 19.33 -27.48
C ARG A 58 -8.60 18.80 -26.14
N PRO A 59 -7.47 19.31 -25.64
CA PRO A 59 -6.90 18.88 -24.37
C PRO A 59 -7.76 19.23 -23.15
N ASP A 60 -8.71 20.14 -23.33
CA ASP A 60 -9.76 20.51 -22.37
C ASP A 60 -10.86 19.45 -22.23
N LEU A 61 -10.98 18.55 -23.22
CA LEU A 61 -11.92 17.44 -23.19
C LEU A 61 -11.14 16.14 -22.93
N THR A 62 -11.21 15.66 -21.70
CA THR A 62 -10.62 14.39 -21.28
C THR A 62 -11.70 13.49 -20.65
N ASP A 63 -11.63 12.20 -20.91
CA ASP A 63 -12.47 11.22 -20.23
C ASP A 63 -11.58 10.15 -19.59
N ALA A 64 -11.68 10.03 -18.28
CA ALA A 64 -10.98 9.00 -17.51
C ALA A 64 -11.65 7.62 -17.72
N ARG A 65 -12.92 7.60 -18.09
CA ARG A 65 -13.70 6.37 -18.30
C ARG A 65 -13.35 5.78 -19.65
N THR A 66 -12.73 4.62 -19.66
CA THR A 66 -12.22 4.00 -20.89
C THR A 66 -12.94 2.71 -21.27
N VAL A 67 -13.46 1.97 -20.28
CA VAL A 67 -14.17 0.72 -20.49
C VAL A 67 -15.40 0.68 -19.60
N PHE A 68 -16.54 0.31 -20.16
CA PHE A 68 -17.80 0.11 -19.45
C PHE A 68 -18.18 -1.38 -19.45
N ILE A 69 -18.49 -1.91 -18.27
CA ILE A 69 -19.04 -3.27 -18.12
C ILE A 69 -20.56 -3.16 -18.09
N TYR A 70 -21.24 -3.86 -18.98
CA TYR A 70 -22.71 -3.81 -19.03
C TYR A 70 -23.34 -4.48 -17.80
N ASP A 71 -24.53 -4.03 -17.39
CA ASP A 71 -25.18 -4.38 -16.12
C ASP A 71 -25.39 -5.90 -15.89
N THR A 72 -25.41 -6.70 -16.95
CA THR A 72 -25.61 -8.15 -16.88
C THR A 72 -24.33 -8.95 -17.10
N VAL A 73 -23.20 -8.26 -17.33
CA VAL A 73 -21.90 -8.89 -17.56
C VAL A 73 -21.18 -9.07 -16.23
N LEU A 74 -20.63 -10.25 -16.01
CA LEU A 74 -19.84 -10.58 -14.86
C LEU A 74 -18.42 -10.90 -15.31
N ILE A 75 -17.45 -10.13 -14.83
CA ILE A 75 -16.02 -10.34 -15.06
C ILE A 75 -15.40 -10.78 -13.75
N GLU A 76 -14.68 -11.90 -13.75
CA GLU A 76 -14.14 -12.50 -12.53
C GLU A 76 -12.72 -12.07 -12.22
N ASN A 77 -11.95 -11.66 -13.23
CA ASN A 77 -10.54 -11.39 -13.01
C ASN A 77 -10.12 -9.97 -13.42
N GLY A 78 -9.34 -9.32 -12.54
CA GLY A 78 -8.69 -8.05 -12.80
C GLY A 78 -7.18 -8.17 -12.62
N ILE A 79 -6.40 -7.71 -13.61
CA ILE A 79 -4.93 -7.70 -13.53
C ILE A 79 -4.44 -6.29 -13.83
N GLY A 80 -3.83 -5.65 -12.83
CA GLY A 80 -3.17 -4.36 -12.94
C GLY A 80 -1.81 -4.46 -13.64
N GLY A 81 -1.17 -3.33 -13.79
CA GLY A 81 0.10 -3.19 -14.50
C GLY A 81 1.30 -2.99 -13.58
N GLY A 82 2.12 -1.98 -13.91
CA GLY A 82 3.27 -1.58 -13.10
C GLY A 82 3.08 -0.23 -12.40
N GLY A 83 1.88 0.33 -12.44
CA GLY A 83 1.51 1.57 -11.76
C GLY A 83 0.83 1.32 -10.43
N ASN A 84 0.46 2.38 -9.72
CA ASN A 84 -0.35 2.26 -8.51
C ASN A 84 -1.82 2.13 -8.91
N ASP A 85 -2.33 0.92 -8.89
CA ASP A 85 -3.63 0.58 -9.43
C ASP A 85 -4.70 0.44 -8.32
N GLN A 86 -5.95 0.64 -8.71
CA GLN A 86 -7.10 0.31 -7.89
C GLN A 86 -7.93 -0.76 -8.60
N LEU A 87 -8.10 -1.92 -7.95
CA LEU A 87 -8.86 -3.04 -8.45
C LEU A 87 -10.07 -3.27 -7.53
N ILE A 88 -11.26 -3.26 -8.14
CA ILE A 88 -12.52 -3.48 -7.45
C ILE A 88 -13.19 -4.70 -8.09
N GLY A 89 -13.41 -5.73 -7.30
CA GLY A 89 -14.17 -6.92 -7.66
C GLY A 89 -15.69 -6.69 -7.61
N ASN A 90 -16.43 -7.74 -7.62
CA ASN A 90 -17.90 -7.71 -7.62
C ASN A 90 -18.48 -8.68 -6.56
N TYR A 91 -19.60 -9.34 -6.86
CA TYR A 91 -20.22 -10.30 -5.92
C TYR A 91 -19.87 -11.76 -6.21
N ALA A 92 -19.08 -12.04 -7.24
CA ALA A 92 -18.59 -13.38 -7.54
C ALA A 92 -17.21 -13.59 -6.90
N ALA A 93 -16.75 -14.83 -6.89
CA ALA A 93 -15.35 -15.13 -6.55
C ALA A 93 -14.41 -14.51 -7.60
N ASN A 94 -13.67 -13.48 -7.21
CA ASN A 94 -12.77 -12.76 -8.09
C ASN A 94 -11.31 -13.19 -7.88
N ARG A 95 -10.52 -13.06 -8.95
CA ARG A 95 -9.06 -13.09 -8.88
C ARG A 95 -8.52 -11.72 -9.27
N LEU A 96 -7.93 -11.01 -8.31
CA LEU A 96 -7.36 -9.69 -8.49
C LEU A 96 -5.85 -9.74 -8.31
N SER A 97 -5.09 -9.15 -9.24
CA SER A 97 -3.64 -9.02 -9.15
C SER A 97 -3.23 -7.57 -9.41
N GLY A 98 -2.61 -6.92 -8.43
CA GLY A 98 -2.15 -5.53 -8.53
C GLY A 98 -1.02 -5.38 -9.53
N GLY A 99 0.04 -6.16 -9.36
CA GLY A 99 1.19 -6.18 -10.26
C GLY A 99 2.41 -5.52 -9.65
N GLY A 100 2.78 -4.36 -10.11
CA GLY A 100 3.84 -3.56 -9.49
C GLY A 100 3.36 -2.17 -9.17
N GLY A 101 3.98 -1.54 -8.17
CA GLY A 101 3.51 -0.28 -7.62
C GLY A 101 2.86 -0.48 -6.26
N SER A 102 2.16 0.52 -5.75
CA SER A 102 1.41 0.37 -4.50
C SER A 102 -0.08 0.34 -4.83
N ASP A 103 -0.64 -0.84 -4.76
CA ASP A 103 -1.97 -1.14 -5.26
C ASP A 103 -3.02 -1.18 -4.14
N ARG A 104 -4.26 -0.96 -4.53
CA ARG A 104 -5.41 -1.08 -3.64
C ARG A 104 -6.42 -2.06 -4.23
N LEU A 105 -6.64 -3.18 -3.53
CA LEU A 105 -7.53 -4.25 -3.92
C LEU A 105 -8.76 -4.28 -3.01
N PHE A 106 -9.93 -4.48 -3.61
CA PHE A 106 -11.19 -4.68 -2.93
C PHE A 106 -11.93 -5.84 -3.62
N GLY A 107 -12.00 -7.00 -2.98
CA GLY A 107 -12.60 -8.21 -3.55
C GLY A 107 -14.10 -8.05 -3.80
N GLY A 108 -14.82 -7.56 -2.81
CA GLY A 108 -16.27 -7.45 -2.83
C GLY A 108 -16.90 -8.51 -1.95
N ALA A 109 -17.93 -9.15 -2.47
CA ALA A 109 -18.49 -10.34 -1.85
C ALA A 109 -18.07 -11.57 -2.67
N GLY A 110 -18.00 -12.74 -2.01
CA GLY A 110 -17.51 -13.96 -2.63
C GLY A 110 -16.22 -14.44 -1.96
N ASP A 111 -15.70 -15.55 -2.43
CA ASP A 111 -14.42 -16.08 -1.96
C ASP A 111 -13.33 -15.62 -2.93
N ASP A 112 -12.64 -14.53 -2.59
CA ASP A 112 -11.72 -13.86 -3.49
C ASP A 112 -10.27 -14.32 -3.31
N THR A 113 -9.51 -14.22 -4.40
CA THR A 113 -8.05 -14.42 -4.37
C THR A 113 -7.37 -13.13 -4.82
N MET A 114 -6.60 -12.52 -3.94
CA MET A 114 -5.96 -11.24 -4.17
C MET A 114 -4.44 -11.37 -4.07
N ASP A 115 -3.73 -10.83 -5.06
CA ASP A 115 -2.27 -10.77 -5.09
C ASP A 115 -1.86 -9.30 -5.26
N GLY A 116 -1.25 -8.71 -4.23
CA GLY A 116 -0.76 -7.33 -4.30
C GLY A 116 0.35 -7.21 -5.33
N GLY A 117 1.37 -8.04 -5.21
CA GLY A 117 2.50 -8.07 -6.12
C GLY A 117 3.74 -7.42 -5.54
N ALA A 118 4.32 -6.46 -6.26
CA ALA A 118 5.53 -5.77 -5.83
C ALA A 118 5.21 -4.33 -5.40
N GLY A 119 5.50 -3.99 -4.15
CA GLY A 119 5.29 -2.66 -3.59
C GLY A 119 4.69 -2.68 -2.21
N ILE A 120 3.94 -1.65 -1.86
CA ILE A 120 3.19 -1.60 -0.61
C ILE A 120 1.70 -1.65 -0.94
N ASP A 121 1.14 -2.84 -0.84
CA ASP A 121 -0.19 -3.13 -1.32
C ASP A 121 -1.21 -3.19 -0.19
N THR A 122 -2.42 -2.79 -0.48
CA THR A 122 -3.51 -2.70 0.49
C THR A 122 -4.73 -3.47 0.02
N VAL A 123 -5.16 -4.45 0.82
CA VAL A 123 -6.50 -5.04 0.70
C VAL A 123 -7.46 -4.29 1.62
N ALA A 124 -8.61 -3.90 1.09
CA ALA A 124 -9.60 -3.08 1.79
C ALA A 124 -10.90 -3.85 2.05
N TYR A 125 -11.48 -3.59 3.22
CA TYR A 125 -12.75 -4.13 3.69
C TYR A 125 -13.65 -3.00 4.20
N LEU A 126 -14.93 -3.05 3.87
CA LEU A 126 -15.90 -1.99 4.24
C LEU A 126 -16.37 -2.08 5.69
N ASN A 127 -16.27 -3.24 6.32
CA ASN A 127 -16.72 -3.46 7.67
C ASN A 127 -15.57 -3.29 8.69
N THR A 128 -15.92 -3.26 9.98
CA THR A 128 -14.91 -3.17 11.05
C THR A 128 -14.09 -4.45 11.15
N ARG A 129 -12.86 -4.35 11.67
CA ARG A 129 -11.98 -5.50 11.90
C ARG A 129 -12.63 -6.63 12.71
N ALA A 130 -13.52 -6.29 13.61
CA ALA A 130 -14.23 -7.27 14.45
C ALA A 130 -15.20 -8.17 13.67
N SER A 131 -15.59 -7.78 12.46
CA SER A 131 -16.47 -8.56 11.58
C SER A 131 -15.76 -9.70 10.85
N TYR A 132 -14.46 -9.85 11.03
CA TYR A 132 -13.63 -10.77 10.26
C TYR A 132 -12.73 -11.62 11.16
N ILE A 133 -12.41 -12.83 10.70
CA ILE A 133 -11.45 -13.76 11.29
C ILE A 133 -10.24 -13.82 10.37
N LEU A 134 -9.09 -13.37 10.84
CA LEU A 134 -7.82 -13.48 10.13
C LEU A 134 -7.12 -14.79 10.54
N THR A 135 -6.77 -15.61 9.58
CA THR A 135 -6.11 -16.91 9.78
C THR A 135 -4.83 -16.98 8.95
N SER A 136 -3.75 -17.45 9.59
CA SER A 136 -2.48 -17.73 8.92
C SER A 136 -2.34 -19.24 8.74
N ASN A 137 -2.15 -19.68 7.51
CA ASN A 137 -2.02 -21.07 7.11
C ASN A 137 -0.71 -21.31 6.36
N VAL A 138 -0.38 -22.56 6.08
CA VAL A 138 0.78 -22.94 5.24
C VAL A 138 0.67 -22.36 3.82
N GLY A 139 -0.54 -22.03 3.35
CA GLY A 139 -0.80 -21.44 2.03
C GLY A 139 -0.87 -19.92 2.00
N GLY A 140 -0.60 -19.23 3.12
CA GLY A 140 -0.67 -17.77 3.21
C GLY A 140 -1.67 -17.28 4.25
N LEU A 141 -2.06 -16.02 4.12
CA LEU A 141 -3.07 -15.39 4.96
C LEU A 141 -4.45 -15.52 4.32
N SER A 142 -5.46 -15.74 5.15
CA SER A 142 -6.87 -15.72 4.75
C SER A 142 -7.69 -14.89 5.73
N ILE A 143 -8.77 -14.32 5.24
CA ILE A 143 -9.73 -13.58 6.04
C ILE A 143 -11.12 -14.10 5.73
N SER A 144 -11.89 -14.39 6.78
CA SER A 144 -13.27 -14.88 6.64
C SER A 144 -14.20 -13.91 7.36
N GLY A 145 -15.31 -13.58 6.74
CA GLY A 145 -16.27 -12.64 7.29
C GLY A 145 -17.61 -12.63 6.56
N ILE A 146 -18.28 -11.52 6.66
CA ILE A 146 -19.62 -11.34 6.07
C ILE A 146 -19.58 -11.34 4.53
N ASP A 147 -18.43 -10.98 3.96
CA ASP A 147 -18.26 -10.83 2.52
C ASP A 147 -17.81 -12.15 1.85
N GLY A 148 -17.36 -13.14 2.63
CA GLY A 148 -16.87 -14.44 2.15
C GLY A 148 -15.58 -14.86 2.85
N THR A 149 -14.80 -15.70 2.17
CA THR A 149 -13.47 -16.13 2.63
C THR A 149 -12.42 -15.83 1.57
N ASP A 150 -11.61 -14.81 1.84
CA ASP A 150 -10.60 -14.34 0.92
C ASP A 150 -9.22 -14.89 1.27
N THR A 151 -8.40 -15.07 0.25
CA THR A 151 -6.98 -15.39 0.37
C THR A 151 -6.14 -14.32 -0.29
N PHE A 152 -4.98 -13.99 0.29
CA PHE A 152 -4.11 -12.97 -0.28
C PHE A 152 -2.63 -13.28 -0.09
N SER A 153 -1.83 -12.78 -1.04
CA SER A 153 -0.37 -12.82 -1.10
C SER A 153 0.19 -11.48 -1.54
N GLY A 154 1.45 -11.18 -1.19
CA GLY A 154 2.08 -9.91 -1.59
C GLY A 154 1.30 -8.68 -1.10
N VAL A 155 0.80 -8.70 0.14
CA VAL A 155 -0.02 -7.63 0.71
C VAL A 155 0.57 -7.21 2.04
N GLU A 156 0.94 -5.93 2.17
CA GLU A 156 1.58 -5.37 3.37
C GLU A 156 0.58 -4.69 4.29
N ARG A 157 -0.60 -4.33 3.79
CA ARG A 157 -1.60 -3.55 4.53
C ARG A 157 -3.00 -4.14 4.40
N LEU A 158 -3.70 -4.25 5.52
CA LEU A 158 -5.15 -4.45 5.53
C LEU A 158 -5.83 -3.18 6.03
N GLN A 159 -6.87 -2.73 5.34
CA GLN A 159 -7.66 -1.57 5.73
C GLN A 159 -9.11 -2.00 6.03
N PHE A 160 -9.54 -1.75 7.24
CA PHE A 160 -10.94 -1.91 7.69
C PHE A 160 -11.59 -0.55 7.88
N ALA A 161 -12.90 -0.52 8.10
CA ALA A 161 -13.63 0.72 8.37
C ALA A 161 -13.11 1.46 9.63
N ASP A 162 -12.64 0.72 10.63
CA ASP A 162 -12.24 1.24 11.94
C ASP A 162 -10.72 1.29 12.15
N ARG A 163 -9.93 0.57 11.37
CA ARG A 163 -8.46 0.51 11.54
C ARG A 163 -7.71 -0.02 10.33
N LYS A 164 -6.41 0.22 10.35
CA LYS A 164 -5.44 -0.41 9.44
C LYS A 164 -4.55 -1.39 10.21
N ILE A 165 -4.05 -2.41 9.52
CA ILE A 165 -3.12 -3.41 10.04
C ILE A 165 -1.96 -3.52 9.04
N ALA A 166 -0.73 -3.55 9.54
CA ALA A 166 0.46 -3.88 8.76
C ALA A 166 0.80 -5.36 8.96
N LEU A 167 1.24 -6.01 7.91
CA LEU A 167 1.57 -7.44 7.87
C LEU A 167 3.06 -7.70 7.68
N ASP A 168 3.81 -6.75 7.16
CA ASP A 168 5.24 -6.76 6.84
C ASP A 168 6.11 -6.53 8.08
N LEU A 169 6.10 -7.49 9.01
CA LEU A 169 6.73 -7.37 10.34
C LEU A 169 8.20 -7.80 10.39
N SER A 170 8.79 -8.28 9.29
CA SER A 170 10.21 -8.63 9.26
C SER A 170 11.09 -7.38 9.46
N PRO A 171 12.29 -7.50 10.12
CA PRO A 171 13.16 -6.34 10.38
C PRO A 171 13.63 -5.58 9.13
N SER A 172 13.61 -6.21 7.97
CA SER A 172 13.93 -5.58 6.68
C SER A 172 12.75 -4.87 6.02
N GLU A 173 11.55 -5.04 6.54
CA GLU A 173 10.30 -4.50 6.01
C GLU A 173 9.83 -3.29 6.82
N HIS A 174 8.95 -2.48 6.26
CA HIS A 174 8.65 -1.14 6.81
C HIS A 174 7.99 -1.18 8.19
N ALA A 175 7.06 -2.10 8.43
CA ALA A 175 6.46 -2.20 9.76
C ALA A 175 7.44 -2.77 10.79
N GLY A 176 8.30 -3.73 10.40
CA GLY A 176 9.39 -4.22 11.24
C GLY A 176 10.36 -3.10 11.62
N GLN A 177 10.83 -2.33 10.65
CA GLN A 177 11.70 -1.16 10.87
C GLN A 177 11.05 -0.11 11.77
N THR A 178 9.73 0.10 11.61
CA THR A 178 8.96 0.99 12.48
C THR A 178 8.98 0.53 13.93
N LEU A 179 8.75 -0.76 14.17
CA LEU A 179 8.76 -1.35 15.51
C LEU A 179 10.16 -1.31 16.14
N GLU A 180 11.20 -1.62 15.36
CA GLU A 180 12.59 -1.52 15.81
C GLU A 180 12.95 -0.07 16.20
N PHE A 181 12.65 0.89 15.33
CA PHE A 181 12.92 2.30 15.61
C PHE A 181 12.19 2.77 16.88
N LEU A 182 10.89 2.53 16.97
CA LEU A 182 10.11 2.94 18.15
C LEU A 182 10.55 2.19 19.42
N GLY A 183 10.89 0.90 19.30
CA GLY A 183 11.39 0.11 20.41
C GLY A 183 12.67 0.70 21.03
N VAL A 184 13.54 1.27 20.21
CA VAL A 184 14.79 1.91 20.66
C VAL A 184 14.54 3.34 21.17
N VAL A 185 13.82 4.15 20.39
CA VAL A 185 13.70 5.60 20.63
C VAL A 185 12.56 5.93 21.61
N ALA A 186 11.41 5.31 21.44
CA ALA A 186 10.20 5.66 22.17
C ALA A 186 9.30 4.44 22.44
N PRO A 187 9.70 3.47 23.29
CA PRO A 187 8.96 2.22 23.48
C PRO A 187 7.49 2.39 23.86
N ALA A 188 7.17 3.41 24.65
CA ALA A 188 5.79 3.72 25.04
C ALA A 188 4.91 4.15 23.85
N ALA A 189 5.52 4.64 22.78
CA ALA A 189 4.81 5.08 21.58
C ALA A 189 4.29 3.92 20.72
N ILE A 190 4.82 2.71 20.91
CA ILE A 190 4.35 1.49 20.20
C ILE A 190 2.84 1.23 20.45
N ASN A 191 2.35 1.64 21.61
CA ASN A 191 0.92 1.51 21.95
C ASN A 191 0.06 2.68 21.45
N ASN A 192 0.64 3.64 20.72
CA ASN A 192 -0.07 4.77 20.14
C ASN A 192 -0.19 4.59 18.61
N PRO A 193 -1.37 4.19 18.09
CA PRO A 193 -1.54 3.92 16.65
C PRO A 193 -1.24 5.13 15.75
N ALA A 194 -1.44 6.36 16.24
CA ALA A 194 -1.15 7.55 15.46
C ALA A 194 0.36 7.75 15.25
N ILE A 195 1.16 7.50 16.29
CA ILE A 195 2.63 7.60 16.20
C ILE A 195 3.18 6.46 15.34
N VAL A 196 2.73 5.23 15.60
CA VAL A 196 3.12 4.06 14.77
C VAL A 196 2.79 4.31 13.31
N GLY A 197 1.58 4.77 13.00
CA GLY A 197 1.17 5.07 11.63
C GLY A 197 1.96 6.20 10.98
N ALA A 198 2.34 7.23 11.74
CA ALA A 198 3.16 8.32 11.22
C ALA A 198 4.59 7.86 10.87
N VAL A 199 5.22 7.05 11.72
CA VAL A 199 6.56 6.50 11.47
C VAL A 199 6.54 5.49 10.32
N LEU A 200 5.56 4.61 10.31
CA LEU A 200 5.37 3.65 9.22
C LEU A 200 5.21 4.35 7.86
N ASN A 201 4.44 5.43 7.82
CA ASN A 201 4.27 6.19 6.59
C ASN A 201 5.56 6.84 6.07
N LEU A 202 6.51 7.18 6.94
CA LEU A 202 7.83 7.65 6.50
C LEU A 202 8.61 6.54 5.78
N PHE A 203 8.60 5.32 6.31
CA PHE A 203 9.22 4.17 5.66
C PHE A 203 8.50 3.81 4.35
N ASP A 204 7.17 3.81 4.33
CA ASP A 204 6.37 3.56 3.12
C ASP A 204 6.63 4.59 2.01
N GLN A 205 7.06 5.81 2.37
CA GLN A 205 7.50 6.84 1.43
C GLN A 205 8.97 6.72 1.01
N GLY A 206 9.65 5.67 1.43
CA GLY A 206 11.04 5.37 1.05
C GLY A 206 12.11 6.03 1.95
N SER A 207 11.73 6.58 3.11
CA SER A 207 12.71 7.07 4.08
C SER A 207 13.52 5.91 4.64
N SER A 208 14.84 6.06 4.70
CA SER A 208 15.69 5.09 5.40
C SER A 208 15.58 5.23 6.92
N THR A 209 15.95 4.20 7.66
CA THR A 209 16.06 4.27 9.14
C THR A 209 16.92 5.44 9.59
N ARG A 210 17.99 5.76 8.84
CA ARG A 210 18.86 6.92 9.11
C ARG A 210 18.07 8.24 9.00
N ASP A 211 17.25 8.40 7.95
CA ASP A 211 16.47 9.62 7.72
C ASP A 211 15.43 9.82 8.82
N VAL A 212 14.76 8.74 9.23
CA VAL A 212 13.78 8.77 10.34
C VAL A 212 14.46 9.11 11.66
N CYS A 213 15.62 8.51 11.95
CA CYS A 213 16.42 8.88 13.12
C CYS A 213 16.86 10.34 13.10
N GLN A 214 17.34 10.83 11.94
CA GLN A 214 17.77 12.22 11.79
C GLN A 214 16.59 13.18 11.97
N LEU A 215 15.42 12.85 11.44
CA LEU A 215 14.20 13.63 11.66
C LEU A 215 13.84 13.69 13.16
N ALA A 216 13.86 12.56 13.85
CA ALA A 216 13.57 12.50 15.29
C ALA A 216 14.55 13.34 16.12
N ILE A 217 15.83 13.40 15.74
CA ILE A 217 16.83 14.28 16.33
C ILE A 217 16.51 15.76 16.04
N ASN A 218 16.24 16.10 14.78
CA ASN A 218 16.01 17.46 14.33
C ASN A 218 14.78 18.12 14.98
N ILE A 219 13.71 17.34 15.21
CA ILE A 219 12.51 17.82 15.93
C ILE A 219 12.68 17.79 17.45
N GLY A 220 13.83 17.37 17.95
CA GLY A 220 14.14 17.31 19.37
C GLY A 220 13.50 16.14 20.14
N LEU A 221 12.83 15.21 19.45
CA LEU A 221 12.14 14.08 20.07
C LEU A 221 13.10 13.19 20.87
N VAL A 222 14.25 12.85 20.28
CA VAL A 222 15.26 12.01 20.92
C VAL A 222 15.81 12.68 22.19
N GLY A 223 16.09 13.98 22.13
CA GLY A 223 16.54 14.75 23.29
C GLY A 223 15.50 14.88 24.39
N GLN A 224 14.22 15.02 24.04
CA GLN A 224 13.13 15.03 25.02
C GLN A 224 12.98 13.69 25.74
N ILE A 225 13.10 12.58 25.03
CA ILE A 225 12.98 11.23 25.59
C ILE A 225 14.21 10.88 26.44
N ALA A 226 15.41 11.20 25.97
CA ALA A 226 16.66 10.99 26.71
C ALA A 226 16.85 11.96 27.88
N GLY A 227 16.07 13.04 27.94
CA GLY A 227 16.25 14.11 28.93
C GLY A 227 17.47 15.01 28.68
N SER A 228 18.17 14.81 27.57
CA SER A 228 19.40 15.51 27.20
C SER A 228 19.64 15.37 25.69
N THR A 229 20.45 16.28 25.14
CA THR A 229 20.88 16.23 23.74
C THR A 229 22.32 15.72 23.59
N ASN A 230 23.00 15.33 24.69
CA ASN A 230 24.33 14.80 24.58
C ASN A 230 24.35 13.30 24.22
N SER A 231 25.39 12.87 23.53
CA SER A 231 25.51 11.52 22.98
C SER A 231 25.48 10.42 24.05
N ILE A 232 25.99 10.70 25.25
CA ILE A 232 26.05 9.68 26.32
C ILE A 232 24.67 9.38 26.93
N ASP A 233 23.82 10.39 27.07
CA ASP A 233 22.44 10.21 27.58
C ASP A 233 21.55 9.53 26.53
N ILE A 234 21.73 9.87 25.25
CA ILE A 234 21.08 9.20 24.13
C ILE A 234 21.51 7.73 24.07
N ALA A 235 22.82 7.45 24.19
CA ALA A 235 23.33 6.07 24.21
C ALA A 235 22.78 5.26 25.39
N ARG A 236 22.70 5.86 26.58
CA ARG A 236 22.10 5.23 27.77
C ARG A 236 20.65 4.94 27.60
N MET A 237 19.90 5.87 27.03
CA MET A 237 18.46 5.69 26.73
C MET A 237 18.24 4.54 25.74
N ALA A 238 18.97 4.54 24.62
CA ALA A 238 18.88 3.49 23.61
C ALA A 238 19.24 2.11 24.19
N PHE A 239 20.32 2.03 24.97
CA PHE A 239 20.74 0.79 25.62
C PHE A 239 19.67 0.28 26.61
N LEU A 240 19.11 1.17 27.43
CA LEU A 240 18.06 0.81 28.39
C LEU A 240 16.83 0.25 27.67
N ASN A 241 16.44 0.86 26.54
CA ASN A 241 15.27 0.44 25.79
C ASN A 241 15.47 -0.92 25.10
N VAL A 242 16.69 -1.24 24.66
CA VAL A 242 17.00 -2.49 23.96
C VAL A 242 17.30 -3.63 24.94
N VAL A 243 18.09 -3.34 26.00
CA VAL A 243 18.61 -4.36 26.92
C VAL A 243 17.73 -4.52 28.16
N GLY A 244 16.92 -3.50 28.47
CA GLY A 244 16.02 -3.51 29.63
C GLY A 244 16.68 -3.17 30.97
N VAL A 245 18.00 -2.88 30.98
CA VAL A 245 18.76 -2.46 32.17
C VAL A 245 19.61 -1.23 31.85
N PRO A 246 19.87 -0.36 32.83
CA PRO A 246 20.74 0.81 32.61
C PRO A 246 22.16 0.41 32.17
N ALA A 247 22.72 1.13 31.20
CA ALA A 247 24.11 0.96 30.80
C ALA A 247 25.06 1.39 31.96
N SER A 248 26.12 0.61 32.20
CA SER A 248 27.23 1.09 33.01
C SER A 248 27.93 2.28 32.35
N THR A 249 28.70 3.03 33.10
CA THR A 249 29.47 4.17 32.53
C THR A 249 30.42 3.72 31.42
N GLU A 250 31.12 2.62 31.61
CA GLU A 250 32.04 2.05 30.62
C GLU A 250 31.30 1.60 29.35
N MET A 251 30.12 1.01 29.50
CA MET A 251 29.28 0.59 28.34
C MET A 251 28.76 1.83 27.58
N ALA A 252 28.32 2.86 28.29
CA ALA A 252 27.83 4.07 27.64
C ALA A 252 28.98 4.80 26.90
N ASP A 253 30.17 4.88 27.49
CA ASP A 253 31.36 5.47 26.85
C ASP A 253 31.80 4.67 25.63
N LEU A 254 31.72 3.33 25.69
CA LEU A 254 32.00 2.46 24.54
C LEU A 254 31.00 2.70 23.40
N LEU A 255 29.70 2.81 23.69
CA LEU A 255 28.67 3.09 22.70
C LEU A 255 28.86 4.46 22.04
N VAL A 256 29.19 5.50 22.82
CA VAL A 256 29.50 6.84 22.28
C VAL A 256 30.74 6.78 21.40
N SER A 257 31.83 6.14 21.84
CA SER A 257 33.03 5.95 21.03
C SER A 257 32.75 5.24 19.70
N PHE A 258 31.86 4.25 19.72
CA PHE A 258 31.44 3.55 18.52
C PHE A 258 30.56 4.43 17.59
N MET A 259 29.70 5.27 18.15
CA MET A 259 28.88 6.22 17.40
C MET A 259 29.74 7.32 16.77
N ASP A 260 30.67 7.88 17.51
CA ASP A 260 31.57 8.96 17.06
C ASP A 260 32.61 8.44 16.04
N GLY A 261 33.11 7.23 16.20
CA GLY A 261 34.06 6.59 15.29
C GLY A 261 33.50 6.23 13.90
N ARG A 262 32.18 6.27 13.70
CA ARG A 262 31.54 6.11 12.41
C ARG A 262 31.35 7.42 11.65
N ASN A 263 31.63 8.54 12.25
CA ASN A 263 31.53 9.87 11.68
C ASN A 263 32.89 10.45 11.24
N ALA A 264 33.96 9.63 11.28
CA ALA A 264 35.32 9.99 10.84
C ALA A 264 35.60 9.49 9.41
#